data_00c98340535bb3ce3b73136d61b3269b
#
_entry.id   00c98340535bb3ce3b73136d61b3269b
#
_cell.length_a   1.000
_cell.length_b   1.000
_cell.length_c   1.000
_cell.angle_alpha   90.00
_cell.angle_beta   90.00
_cell.angle_gamma   90.00
#
_symmetry.space_group_name_H-M   'P 1'
#
loop_
_entity.id
_entity.type
_entity.pdbx_description
1 polymer ?
#
loop_
_entity_poly.entity_id
_entity_poly.type
_entity_poly.pdbx_seq_one_letter_code
_entity_poly.pdbx_strand_id
1 'polypeptide(L)'
;MSREDSPQLCQHWQVNISIDEQDERARAVALMQYRGRVLVGVGRTRLDPAYRYSDIIVEELAVGRALADLTRHVFAATAQDIEAVTDPKTAVT
;
A
#
# COMPACT_ATOMS: atom_id res chain seq x y z
N MET A 1 4.19 30.83 -5.74
CA MET A 1 4.10 30.39 -5.29
C MET A 1 3.48 30.05 -4.52
N SER A 2 3.29 29.86 -4.18
CA SER A 2 2.69 29.74 -3.37
C SER A 2 1.79 28.76 -2.97
N ARG A 3 1.78 27.62 -3.27
CA ARG A 3 0.97 26.67 -2.86
C ARG A 3 1.17 26.34 -1.48
N GLU A 4 2.19 26.58 -0.98
CA GLU A 4 2.36 26.36 0.40
C GLU A 4 1.56 27.33 1.19
N ASP A 5 0.85 28.17 0.55
CA ASP A 5 0.03 29.08 1.22
C ASP A 5 -1.00 28.47 2.09
N SER A 6 -1.39 27.24 1.85
CA SER A 6 -2.46 26.62 2.60
C SER A 6 -2.05 25.27 3.12
N PRO A 7 -1.09 25.24 4.04
CA PRO A 7 -0.65 23.95 4.58
C PRO A 7 -1.78 23.20 5.27
N GLN A 8 -2.75 23.91 5.86
CA GLN A 8 -3.84 23.22 6.51
C GLN A 8 -4.74 22.49 5.51
N LEU A 9 -4.65 22.81 4.21
CA LEU A 9 -5.42 22.11 3.20
C LEU A 9 -4.67 20.90 2.65
N CYS A 10 -3.42 20.70 3.06
CA CYS A 10 -2.62 19.60 2.58
C CYS A 10 -2.75 18.41 3.51
N GLN A 11 -2.90 17.24 2.95
CA GLN A 11 -2.91 16.01 3.70
C GLN A 11 -1.76 15.16 3.22
N HIS A 12 -1.08 14.54 4.15
CA HIS A 12 0.06 13.70 3.82
C HIS A 12 -0.19 12.29 4.31
N TRP A 13 -0.30 11.37 3.38
CA TRP A 13 -0.43 9.96 3.70
C TRP A 13 0.86 9.31 3.26
N GLN A 14 1.45 8.54 4.12
CA GLN A 14 2.76 7.98 3.88
C GLN A 14 2.67 6.51 3.58
N VAL A 15 3.48 6.07 2.63
CA VAL A 15 3.63 4.65 2.34
C VAL A 15 5.10 4.32 2.52
N ASN A 16 5.38 3.41 3.44
CA ASN A 16 6.74 2.93 3.67
C ASN A 16 6.86 1.55 3.09
N ILE A 17 7.93 1.31 2.37
CA ILE A 17 8.14 0.03 1.72
C ILE A 17 9.40 -0.60 2.26
N SER A 18 9.26 -1.82 2.74
CA SER A 18 10.39 -2.62 3.21
C SER A 18 10.55 -3.81 2.29
N ILE A 19 11.78 -4.18 2.03
CA ILE A 19 12.08 -5.28 1.13
C ILE A 19 13.00 -6.25 1.83
N ASP A 20 12.63 -7.52 1.83
CA ASP A 20 13.46 -8.61 2.31
C ASP A 20 13.79 -9.54 1.18
N GLU A 21 15.03 -9.97 1.13
CA GLU A 21 15.44 -10.97 0.15
C GLU A 21 16.04 -12.14 0.88
N GLN A 22 15.61 -13.33 0.53
CA GLN A 22 16.11 -14.53 1.15
C GLN A 22 15.87 -15.71 0.24
N ASP A 23 16.92 -16.49 -0.02
CA ASP A 23 16.78 -17.73 -0.79
C ASP A 23 16.11 -17.51 -2.13
N GLU A 24 16.61 -16.55 -2.89
CA GLU A 24 16.09 -16.25 -4.23
C GLU A 24 14.64 -15.84 -4.22
N ARG A 25 14.18 -15.28 -3.12
CA ARG A 25 12.84 -14.75 -3.02
C ARG A 25 12.93 -13.33 -2.50
N ALA A 26 12.04 -12.51 -2.98
CA ALA A 26 11.92 -11.14 -2.48
C ALA A 26 10.51 -10.94 -1.96
N ARG A 27 10.42 -10.25 -0.85
CA ARG A 27 9.14 -9.92 -0.25
C ARG A 27 9.15 -8.45 0.06
N ALA A 28 8.14 -7.75 -0.42
CA ALA A 28 8.00 -6.34 -0.14
C ALA A 28 6.74 -6.12 0.67
N VAL A 29 6.82 -5.23 1.63
CA VAL A 29 5.68 -4.85 2.45
C VAL A 29 5.50 -3.36 2.29
N ALA A 30 4.33 -2.96 1.83
CA ALA A 30 3.96 -1.55 1.71
C ALA A 30 2.99 -1.24 2.84
N LEU A 31 3.38 -0.30 3.69
CA LEU A 31 2.58 0.05 4.85
C LEU A 31 2.15 1.50 4.71
N MET A 32 0.86 1.73 4.69
CA MET A 32 0.32 3.07 4.55
C MET A 32 -0.31 3.51 5.86
N GLN A 33 0.08 4.70 6.31
CA GLN A 33 -0.46 5.28 7.52
C GLN A 33 -1.23 6.53 7.16
N TYR A 34 -2.47 6.61 7.61
CA TYR A 34 -3.30 7.77 7.35
C TYR A 34 -4.41 7.84 8.40
N ARG A 35 -4.65 9.01 8.90
CA ARG A 35 -5.77 9.27 9.80
C ARG A 35 -5.90 8.25 10.93
N GLY A 36 -4.76 7.87 11.50
CA GLY A 36 -4.74 6.91 12.60
C GLY A 36 -4.99 5.48 12.19
N ARG A 37 -5.01 5.20 10.90
CA ARG A 37 -5.19 3.85 10.37
C ARG A 37 -3.92 3.34 9.75
N VAL A 38 -3.81 2.05 9.64
CA VAL A 38 -2.69 1.40 8.99
C VAL A 38 -3.23 0.34 8.03
N LEU A 39 -2.79 0.41 6.78
CA LEU A 39 -3.10 -0.61 5.80
C LEU A 39 -1.79 -1.20 5.30
N VAL A 40 -1.81 -2.49 5.02
CA VAL A 40 -0.59 -3.20 4.63
C VAL A 40 -0.86 -3.98 3.34
N GLY A 41 0.07 -3.85 2.40
CA GLY A 41 0.06 -4.66 1.20
C GLY A 41 1.33 -5.46 1.15
N VAL A 42 1.26 -6.69 0.64
CA VAL A 42 2.40 -7.58 0.56
C VAL A 42 2.55 -8.07 -0.86
N GLY A 43 3.78 -8.02 -1.35
CA GLY A 43 4.12 -8.55 -2.65
C GLY A 43 5.29 -9.50 -2.54
N ARG A 44 5.25 -10.57 -3.30
CA ARG A 44 6.31 -11.55 -3.31
C ARG A 44 6.75 -11.82 -4.72
N THR A 45 8.03 -12.08 -4.87
CA THR A 45 8.61 -12.43 -6.15
C THR A 45 9.59 -13.55 -5.92
N ARG A 46 9.62 -14.47 -6.85
CA ARG A 46 10.58 -15.54 -6.81
C ARG A 46 11.54 -15.38 -7.97
N LEU A 47 12.82 -15.45 -7.65
CA LEU A 47 13.83 -15.41 -8.68
C LEU A 47 13.96 -16.78 -9.31
N ASP A 48 13.74 -16.85 -10.61
CA ASP A 48 13.89 -18.10 -11.35
C ASP A 48 15.35 -18.25 -11.74
N PRO A 49 16.04 -19.28 -11.26
CA PRO A 49 17.46 -19.42 -11.60
C PRO A 49 17.71 -19.57 -13.09
N ALA A 50 16.71 -19.97 -13.87
CA ALA A 50 16.87 -20.09 -15.30
C ALA A 50 16.96 -18.73 -15.98
N TYR A 51 16.40 -17.71 -15.36
CA TYR A 51 16.45 -16.35 -15.90
C TYR A 51 17.26 -15.51 -14.96
N ARG A 52 18.34 -14.94 -15.46
CA ARG A 52 19.23 -14.18 -14.62
C ARG A 52 18.79 -12.73 -14.56
N TYR A 53 17.72 -12.49 -13.87
CA TYR A 53 17.28 -11.12 -13.64
C TYR A 53 18.18 -10.47 -12.62
N SER A 54 18.35 -9.16 -12.75
CA SER A 54 19.06 -8.43 -11.74
C SER A 54 18.23 -8.35 -10.47
N ASP A 55 18.90 -8.14 -9.36
CA ASP A 55 18.22 -8.02 -8.08
C ASP A 55 17.22 -6.88 -8.10
N ILE A 56 17.53 -5.80 -8.82
CA ILE A 56 16.63 -4.67 -8.82
C ILE A 56 15.31 -5.01 -9.52
N ILE A 57 15.34 -5.85 -10.54
CA ILE A 57 14.13 -6.25 -11.21
C ILE A 57 13.25 -7.07 -10.27
N VAL A 58 13.87 -7.96 -9.52
CA VAL A 58 13.15 -8.79 -8.57
C VAL A 58 12.50 -7.92 -7.50
N GLU A 59 13.24 -6.94 -7.00
CA GLU A 59 12.71 -6.02 -6.01
C GLU A 59 11.58 -5.17 -6.57
N GLU A 60 11.75 -4.67 -7.79
CA GLU A 60 10.70 -3.85 -8.39
C GLU A 60 9.40 -4.62 -8.54
N LEU A 61 9.49 -5.88 -8.93
CA LEU A 61 8.30 -6.70 -9.06
C LEU A 61 7.63 -6.93 -7.71
N ALA A 62 8.42 -7.19 -6.68
CA ALA A 62 7.86 -7.38 -5.35
C ALA A 62 7.19 -6.11 -4.86
N VAL A 63 7.84 -4.96 -5.08
CA VAL A 63 7.27 -3.68 -4.67
C VAL A 63 5.99 -3.40 -5.44
N GLY A 64 6.00 -3.64 -6.75
CA GLY A 64 4.78 -3.42 -7.54
C GLY A 64 3.63 -4.26 -7.06
N ARG A 65 3.90 -5.51 -6.71
CA ARG A 65 2.86 -6.39 -6.18
C ARG A 65 2.38 -5.96 -4.81
N ALA A 66 3.29 -5.46 -3.97
CA ALA A 66 2.90 -4.94 -2.67
C ALA A 66 2.01 -3.73 -2.81
N LEU A 67 2.34 -2.84 -3.74
CA LEU A 67 1.51 -1.65 -3.97
C LEU A 67 0.16 -2.03 -4.55
N ALA A 68 0.12 -3.00 -5.44
CA ALA A 68 -1.15 -3.46 -5.99
C ALA A 68 -2.03 -4.06 -4.89
N ASP A 69 -1.43 -4.83 -3.99
CA ASP A 69 -2.16 -5.40 -2.88
C ASP A 69 -2.66 -4.30 -1.94
N LEU A 70 -1.81 -3.32 -1.66
CA LEU A 70 -2.22 -2.18 -0.85
C LEU A 70 -3.38 -1.44 -1.50
N THR A 71 -3.34 -1.27 -2.81
CA THR A 71 -4.42 -0.59 -3.52
C THR A 71 -5.75 -1.30 -3.30
N ARG A 72 -5.75 -2.62 -3.35
CA ARG A 72 -6.98 -3.38 -3.10
C ARG A 72 -7.50 -3.13 -1.69
N HIS A 73 -6.60 -3.04 -0.72
CA HIS A 73 -7.01 -2.79 0.66
C HIS A 73 -7.56 -1.38 0.83
N VAL A 74 -7.00 -0.41 0.11
CA VAL A 74 -7.53 0.95 0.17
C VAL A 74 -8.96 0.98 -0.37
N PHE A 75 -9.21 0.32 -1.49
CA PHE A 75 -10.56 0.29 -2.03
C PHE A 75 -11.52 -0.46 -1.11
N ALA A 76 -11.05 -1.53 -0.47
CA ALA A 76 -11.89 -2.26 0.47
C ALA A 76 -12.25 -1.39 1.66
N ALA A 77 -11.28 -0.62 2.17
CA ALA A 77 -11.54 0.30 3.27
C ALA A 77 -12.55 1.37 2.85
N THR A 78 -12.41 1.87 1.62
CA THR A 78 -13.35 2.85 1.10
C THR A 78 -14.76 2.29 1.06
N ALA A 79 -14.90 1.06 0.58
CA ALA A 79 -16.22 0.43 0.50
C ALA A 79 -16.83 0.27 1.89
N GLN A 80 -16.01 -0.13 2.87
CA GLN A 80 -16.51 -0.26 4.23
C GLN A 80 -16.94 1.09 4.81
N ASP A 81 -16.16 2.13 4.51
CA ASP A 81 -16.49 3.45 5.01
C ASP A 81 -17.79 3.95 4.40
N ILE A 82 -18.00 3.67 3.11
CA ILE A 82 -19.23 4.05 2.46
C ILE A 82 -20.42 3.33 3.10
N GLU A 83 -20.26 2.04 3.35
CA GLU A 83 -21.32 1.27 4.01
C GLU A 83 -21.65 1.84 5.38
N ALA A 84 -20.62 2.20 6.14
CA ALA A 84 -20.84 2.73 7.47
C ALA A 84 -21.62 4.03 7.44
N VAL A 85 -21.41 4.84 6.41
CA VAL A 85 -22.11 6.12 6.32
C VAL A 85 -23.53 5.95 5.81
N THR A 86 -23.76 4.99 4.90
CA THR A 86 -25.05 4.86 4.25
C THR A 86 -25.97 3.84 4.91
N ASP A 87 -25.45 3.01 5.81
CA ASP A 87 -26.26 2.00 6.48
C ASP A 87 -27.20 2.68 7.46
N PRO A 88 -28.52 2.55 7.28
CA PRO A 88 -29.46 3.21 8.19
C PRO A 88 -29.29 2.78 9.64
N LYS A 89 -28.94 1.54 9.88
CA LYS A 89 -28.76 1.07 11.25
C LYS A 89 -27.57 1.77 11.90
N THR A 90 -26.51 1.97 11.16
CA THR A 90 -25.35 2.66 11.68
C THR A 90 -25.64 4.13 11.88
N ALA A 91 -26.41 4.72 10.97
CA ALA A 91 -26.69 6.14 11.03
C ALA A 91 -27.57 6.47 12.23
N VAL A 92 -28.40 5.55 12.67
CA VAL A 92 -29.33 5.80 13.77
C VAL A 92 -28.62 5.84 15.10
N THR A 93 -27.58 5.09 15.24
CA THR A 93 -26.87 5.08 16.51
C THR A 93 -25.92 6.25 16.60
#